data_7b279ab92e6d033b90aee8957eadd397
#
_entry.id   7b279ab92e6d033b90aee8957eadd397
#
_cell.length_a   1.000
_cell.length_b   1.000
_cell.length_c   1.000
_cell.angle_alpha   90.00
_cell.angle_beta   90.00
_cell.angle_gamma   90.00
#
_symmetry.space_group_name_H-M   'P 1'
#
loop_
_entity.id
_entity.type
_entity.pdbx_description
1 polymer ?
#
loop_
_entity_poly.entity_id
_entity_poly.type
_entity_poly.pdbx_seq_one_letter_code
_entity_poly.pdbx_strand_id
1 'polypeptide(L)'
;MKRILIRSAQDPQKSYDALESTKKMGGNAGNLLYVNGVSRTLDSHGNQLSFGGFKTHTLADISEWVDQANRKYDHYVMPMANSFREGMTESLRGMTEIVRRLEIP
;
A
#
# COMPACT_ATOMS: atom_id res chain seq x y z
N MET A 1 7.76 18.71 4.63
CA MET A 1 7.88 17.35 4.08
C MET A 1 6.92 16.42 4.83
N LYS A 2 6.07 15.71 4.11
CA LYS A 2 5.15 14.73 4.69
C LYS A 2 5.74 13.32 4.58
N ARG A 3 5.47 12.51 5.60
CA ARG A 3 5.86 11.09 5.62
C ARG A 3 4.63 10.28 5.18
N ILE A 4 4.70 9.68 4.00
CA ILE A 4 3.58 9.00 3.38
C ILE A 4 3.87 7.50 3.29
N LEU A 5 2.96 6.68 3.82
CA LEU A 5 3.00 5.24 3.65
C LEU A 5 2.08 4.85 2.49
N ILE A 6 2.63 4.14 1.51
CA ILE A 6 1.89 3.63 0.36
C ILE A 6 1.75 2.12 0.49
N ARG A 7 0.52 1.62 0.41
CA ARG A 7 0.27 0.18 0.40
C ARG A 7 0.77 -0.44 -0.90
N SER A 8 1.81 -1.26 -0.80
CA SER A 8 2.41 -1.92 -1.96
C SER A 8 3.13 -3.20 -1.55
N ALA A 9 3.15 -4.18 -2.45
CA ALA A 9 3.89 -5.42 -2.28
C ALA A 9 5.40 -5.26 -2.55
N GLN A 10 5.79 -4.20 -3.19
CA GLN A 10 7.20 -3.87 -3.46
C GLN A 10 7.40 -2.36 -3.46
N ASP A 11 8.64 -1.96 -3.27
CA ASP A 11 9.07 -0.58 -3.40
C ASP A 11 9.42 -0.31 -4.88
N PRO A 12 8.67 0.55 -5.59
CA PRO A 12 8.92 0.82 -7.00
C PRO A 12 10.23 1.58 -7.27
N GLN A 13 10.88 2.09 -6.23
CA GLN A 13 12.20 2.73 -6.35
C GLN A 13 13.35 1.71 -6.36
N LYS A 14 13.10 0.47 -5.95
CA LYS A 14 14.08 -0.61 -6.01
C LYS A 14 14.02 -1.31 -7.36
N SER A 15 15.18 -1.81 -7.79
CA SER A 15 15.27 -2.61 -9.00
C SER A 15 14.92 -4.08 -8.72
N TYR A 16 14.00 -4.61 -9.50
CA TYR A 16 13.66 -6.03 -9.54
C TYR A 16 13.69 -6.48 -10.98
N ASP A 17 13.95 -7.77 -11.23
CA ASP A 17 13.73 -8.29 -12.57
C ASP A 17 12.23 -8.30 -12.91
N ALA A 18 11.91 -8.36 -14.21
CA ALA A 18 10.53 -8.24 -14.68
C ALA A 18 9.61 -9.33 -14.11
N LEU A 19 10.11 -10.56 -14.01
CA LEU A 19 9.34 -11.68 -13.48
C LEU A 19 9.08 -11.53 -11.99
N GLU A 20 10.08 -11.15 -11.21
CA GLU A 20 9.97 -10.91 -9.79
C GLU A 20 8.99 -9.76 -9.48
N SER A 21 9.11 -8.65 -10.20
CA SER A 21 8.20 -7.52 -10.09
C SER A 21 6.75 -7.93 -10.34
N THR A 22 6.50 -8.67 -11.41
CA THR A 22 5.15 -9.12 -11.75
C THR A 22 4.57 -10.04 -10.69
N LYS A 23 5.36 -10.98 -10.17
CA LYS A 23 4.92 -11.88 -9.09
C LYS A 23 4.59 -11.14 -7.80
N LYS A 24 5.40 -10.18 -7.40
CA LYS A 24 5.16 -9.36 -6.19
C LYS A 24 3.87 -8.57 -6.28
N MET A 25 3.49 -8.15 -7.48
CA MET A 25 2.27 -7.38 -7.73
C MET A 25 1.07 -8.27 -8.12
N GLY A 26 1.04 -9.51 -7.66
CA GLY A 26 -0.08 -10.42 -7.88
C GLY A 26 -0.19 -10.97 -9.29
N GLY A 27 0.91 -11.04 -10.02
CA GLY A 27 0.93 -11.56 -11.39
C GLY A 27 0.39 -10.57 -12.43
N ASN A 28 0.23 -9.30 -12.08
CA ASN A 28 -0.34 -8.28 -12.95
C ASN A 28 0.57 -7.06 -13.07
N ALA A 29 1.19 -6.91 -14.25
CA ALA A 29 2.08 -5.78 -14.53
C ALA A 29 1.36 -4.41 -14.48
N GLY A 30 0.06 -4.36 -14.72
CA GLY A 30 -0.74 -3.14 -14.60
C GLY A 30 -0.74 -2.58 -13.17
N ASN A 31 -0.73 -3.46 -12.16
CA ASN A 31 -0.63 -3.04 -10.76
C ASN A 31 0.69 -2.32 -10.48
N LEU A 32 1.78 -2.78 -11.08
CA LEU A 32 3.08 -2.12 -10.97
C LEU A 32 3.06 -0.71 -11.57
N LEU A 33 2.49 -0.55 -12.75
CA LEU A 33 2.35 0.76 -13.39
C LEU A 33 1.49 1.71 -12.57
N TYR A 34 0.42 1.21 -11.98
CA TYR A 34 -0.48 1.98 -11.14
C TYR A 34 0.24 2.53 -9.90
N VAL A 35 0.96 1.67 -9.18
CA VAL A 35 1.73 2.07 -7.99
C VAL A 35 2.86 3.03 -8.35
N ASN A 36 3.54 2.81 -9.47
CA ASN A 36 4.56 3.73 -9.96
C ASN A 36 4.00 5.13 -10.26
N GLY A 37 2.84 5.21 -10.86
CA GLY A 37 2.18 6.48 -11.14
C GLY A 37 1.86 7.25 -9.87
N VAL A 38 1.31 6.58 -8.87
CA VAL A 38 1.03 7.17 -7.54
C VAL A 38 2.33 7.65 -6.89
N SER A 39 3.37 6.82 -6.88
CA SER A 39 4.66 7.14 -6.28
C SER A 39 5.29 8.38 -6.89
N ARG A 40 5.32 8.46 -8.21
CA ARG A 40 5.90 9.60 -8.93
C ARG A 40 5.15 10.90 -8.64
N THR A 41 3.83 10.84 -8.59
CA THR A 41 3.01 12.00 -8.27
C THR A 41 3.31 12.54 -6.89
N LEU A 42 3.39 11.65 -5.89
CA LEU A 42 3.65 12.04 -4.51
C LEU A 42 5.11 12.48 -4.28
N ASP A 43 6.06 11.82 -4.92
CA ASP A 43 7.48 12.13 -4.81
C ASP A 43 7.81 13.51 -5.38
N SER A 44 7.14 13.93 -6.45
CA SER A 44 7.34 15.23 -7.08
C SER A 44 7.04 16.43 -6.16
N HIS A 45 6.36 16.20 -5.04
CA HIS A 45 6.05 17.22 -4.04
C HIS A 45 7.04 17.24 -2.86
N GLY A 46 8.15 16.53 -2.94
CA GLY A 46 9.17 16.47 -1.90
C GLY A 46 8.77 15.70 -0.66
N ASN A 47 7.83 14.77 -0.76
CA ASN A 47 7.39 13.91 0.33
C ASN A 47 8.36 12.75 0.55
N GLN A 48 8.42 12.25 1.79
CA GLN A 48 9.13 11.03 2.11
C GLN A 48 8.19 9.84 1.95
N LEU A 49 8.48 8.94 1.03
CA LEU A 49 7.66 7.79 0.72
C LEU A 49 8.19 6.52 1.39
N SER A 50 7.27 5.71 1.91
CA SER A 50 7.54 4.35 2.39
C SER A 50 6.51 3.41 1.80
N PHE A 51 6.88 2.14 1.63
CA PHE A 51 6.03 1.14 0.95
C PHE A 51 5.86 -0.08 1.86
N GLY A 52 4.63 -0.56 2.00
CA GLY A 52 4.35 -1.71 2.83
C GLY A 52 2.88 -1.93 3.11
N GLY A 53 2.58 -2.82 4.06
CA GLY A 53 1.21 -3.09 4.50
C GLY A 53 0.37 -3.93 3.55
N PHE A 54 0.97 -4.49 2.49
CA PHE A 54 0.22 -5.28 1.49
C PHE A 54 -0.34 -6.58 2.05
N LYS A 55 0.38 -7.23 2.96
CA LYS A 55 0.01 -8.55 3.51
C LYS A 55 -0.64 -8.46 4.89
N THR A 56 -1.09 -7.31 5.32
CA THR A 56 -1.71 -7.13 6.63
C THR A 56 -3.18 -7.52 6.54
N HIS A 57 -3.49 -8.78 6.87
CA HIS A 57 -4.83 -9.34 6.68
C HIS A 57 -5.45 -9.93 7.95
N THR A 58 -4.70 -10.17 9.00
CA THR A 58 -5.23 -10.68 10.26
C THR A 58 -5.52 -9.55 11.24
N LEU A 59 -6.52 -9.71 12.10
CA LEU A 59 -6.87 -8.68 13.08
C LEU A 59 -5.74 -8.36 14.06
N ALA A 60 -4.97 -9.36 14.46
CA ALA A 60 -3.83 -9.18 15.35
C ALA A 60 -2.73 -8.34 14.68
N ASP A 61 -2.39 -8.67 13.45
CA ASP A 61 -1.38 -7.94 12.67
C ASP A 61 -1.84 -6.51 12.37
N ILE A 62 -3.13 -6.32 12.09
CA ILE A 62 -3.70 -5.01 11.82
C ILE A 62 -3.52 -4.06 13.00
N SER A 63 -3.79 -4.52 14.23
CA SER A 63 -3.69 -3.67 15.41
C SER A 63 -2.29 -3.12 15.62
N GLU A 64 -1.27 -3.97 15.60
CA GLU A 64 0.12 -3.55 15.75
C GLU A 64 0.57 -2.64 14.60
N TRP A 65 0.24 -3.01 13.39
CA TRP A 65 0.60 -2.26 12.20
C TRP A 65 -0.03 -0.86 12.19
N VAL A 66 -1.31 -0.75 12.55
CA VAL A 66 -2.03 0.54 12.63
C VAL A 66 -1.41 1.46 13.68
N ASP A 67 -1.06 0.93 14.86
CA ASP A 67 -0.40 1.70 15.91
C ASP A 67 0.93 2.28 15.42
N GLN A 68 1.71 1.47 14.73
CA GLN A 68 2.97 1.93 14.14
C GLN A 68 2.75 2.98 13.05
N ALA A 69 1.77 2.77 12.18
CA ALA A 69 1.46 3.69 11.09
C ALA A 69 1.03 5.05 11.63
N ASN A 70 0.15 5.08 12.64
CA ASN A 70 -0.31 6.31 13.27
C ASN A 70 0.83 7.13 13.90
N ARG A 71 1.87 6.45 14.40
CA ARG A 71 3.02 7.13 15.00
C ARG A 71 4.08 7.59 14.00
N LYS A 72 4.25 6.83 12.91
CA LYS A 72 5.38 7.03 11.98
C LYS A 72 5.06 7.89 10.77
N TYR A 73 3.80 7.93 10.36
CA TYR A 73 3.41 8.53 9.09
C TYR A 73 2.38 9.64 9.27
N ASP A 74 2.33 10.53 8.30
CA ASP A 74 1.37 11.64 8.26
C ASP A 74 0.17 11.30 7.37
N HIS A 75 0.36 10.43 6.39
CA HIS A 75 -0.69 9.98 5.46
C HIS A 75 -0.51 8.52 5.09
N TYR A 76 -1.63 7.87 4.79
CA TYR A 76 -1.68 6.52 4.21
C TYR A 76 -2.38 6.56 2.86
N VAL A 77 -1.72 6.04 1.84
CA VAL A 77 -2.26 5.96 0.48
C VAL A 77 -2.43 4.50 0.11
N MET A 78 -3.64 4.13 -0.27
CA MET A 78 -4.01 2.76 -0.63
C MET A 78 -4.44 2.69 -2.09
N PRO A 79 -3.51 2.43 -3.03
CA PRO A 79 -3.89 2.18 -4.40
C PRO A 79 -4.73 0.90 -4.49
N MET A 80 -5.91 0.98 -5.09
CA MET A 80 -6.90 -0.11 -5.07
C MET A 80 -7.28 -0.59 -6.47
N ALA A 81 -6.34 -0.68 -7.38
CA ALA A 81 -6.60 -1.21 -8.72
C ALA A 81 -7.21 -2.62 -8.63
N ASN A 82 -8.34 -2.84 -9.30
CA ASN A 82 -9.05 -4.12 -9.36
C ASN A 82 -9.50 -4.71 -8.01
N SER A 83 -9.53 -3.92 -6.94
CA SER A 83 -9.92 -4.42 -5.61
C SER A 83 -11.43 -4.58 -5.45
N PHE A 84 -12.23 -3.89 -6.26
CA PHE A 84 -13.70 -3.96 -6.20
C PHE A 84 -14.21 -4.95 -7.24
N ARG A 85 -14.01 -6.24 -6.99
CA ARG A 85 -14.46 -7.30 -7.86
C ARG A 85 -14.90 -8.51 -7.04
N GLU A 86 -15.62 -9.43 -7.70
CA GLU A 86 -16.00 -10.70 -7.09
C GLU A 86 -14.78 -11.46 -6.56
N GLY A 87 -14.92 -12.10 -5.42
CA GLY A 87 -13.85 -12.85 -4.77
C GLY A 87 -12.91 -12.01 -3.89
N MET A 88 -13.11 -10.69 -3.80
CA MET A 88 -12.24 -9.79 -3.02
C MET A 88 -12.84 -9.35 -1.68
N THR A 89 -13.93 -9.96 -1.24
CA THR A 89 -14.66 -9.56 -0.02
C THR A 89 -13.79 -9.56 1.23
N GLU A 90 -12.99 -10.61 1.44
CA GLU A 90 -12.11 -10.71 2.62
C GLU A 90 -11.01 -9.65 2.60
N SER A 91 -10.39 -9.41 1.44
CA SER A 91 -9.40 -8.34 1.29
C SER A 91 -10.00 -6.97 1.57
N LEU A 92 -11.20 -6.70 1.07
CA LEU A 92 -11.90 -5.43 1.29
C LEU A 92 -12.27 -5.23 2.76
N ARG A 93 -12.66 -6.30 3.47
CA ARG A 93 -12.89 -6.23 4.93
C ARG A 93 -11.64 -5.84 5.69
N GLY A 94 -10.51 -6.46 5.37
CA GLY A 94 -9.22 -6.12 5.98
C GLY A 94 -8.82 -4.67 5.72
N MET A 95 -8.96 -4.20 4.50
CA MET A 95 -8.69 -2.81 4.12
C MET A 95 -9.61 -1.84 4.87
N THR A 96 -10.90 -2.18 5.00
CA THR A 96 -11.88 -1.38 5.75
C THR A 96 -11.49 -1.25 7.22
N GLU A 97 -11.07 -2.34 7.87
CA GLU A 97 -10.61 -2.31 9.26
C GLU A 97 -9.37 -1.44 9.43
N ILE A 98 -8.42 -1.49 8.50
CA ILE A 98 -7.25 -0.61 8.52
C ILE A 98 -7.68 0.85 8.47
N VAL A 99 -8.51 1.21 7.51
CA VAL A 99 -8.99 2.60 7.34
C VAL A 99 -9.75 3.09 8.56
N ARG A 100 -10.58 2.24 9.17
CA ARG A 100 -11.36 2.61 10.38
C ARG A 100 -10.48 2.88 11.60
N ARG A 101 -9.34 2.23 11.71
CA ARG A 101 -8.44 2.33 12.87
C ARG A 101 -7.32 3.36 12.69
N LEU A 102 -7.05 3.78 11.46
CA LEU A 102 -6.07 4.82 11.20
C LEU A 102 -6.59 6.18 11.69
N GLU A 103 -5.73 6.90 12.40
CA GLU A 103 -5.98 8.26 12.86
C GLU A 103 -5.41 9.31 11.89
N ILE A 104 -4.60 8.86 10.94
CA ILE A 104 -4.04 9.68 9.86
C ILE A 104 -4.90 9.57 8.61
N PRO A 105 -5.00 10.64 7.80
CA PRO A 105 -5.69 10.59 6.52
C PRO A 105 -5.01 9.66 5.52
#